data_68f09c028b8a177cd3fb7242debfa70a
#
_entry.id   68f09c028b8a177cd3fb7242debfa70a
#
_cell.length_a   1.000
_cell.length_b   1.000
_cell.length_c   1.000
_cell.angle_alpha   90.00
_cell.angle_beta   90.00
_cell.angle_gamma   90.00
#
_symmetry.space_group_name_H-M   'P 1'
#
loop_
_entity.id
_entity.type
_entity.pdbx_description
1 polymer ?
#
loop_
_entity_poly.entity_id
_entity_poly.type
_entity_poly.pdbx_seq_one_letter_code
_entity_poly.pdbx_strand_id
1 'polypeptide(L)'
;MKNYSKIVSGTMNWGVWGKNLNTKEMTKLIENCFEIGVNCFDHADIYGGYTTEFSFGKSFNESQISRENVKFITKCGIQYICEKSNYKVKHYEYSKKHIIDSIEKSLKNLKTDYIDLMLLHRPSPLLKPE
;
A
#
# COMPACT_ATOMS: atom_id res chain seq x y z
N MET A 1 15.74 -1.61 -15.94
CA MET A 1 14.88 -1.61 -14.72
C MET A 1 15.41 -0.53 -13.79
N LYS A 2 14.59 0.45 -13.38
CA LYS A 2 15.02 1.37 -12.31
C LYS A 2 15.10 0.60 -11.00
N ASN A 3 16.21 0.74 -10.28
CA ASN A 3 16.39 0.14 -8.97
C ASN A 3 15.51 0.81 -7.91
N TYR A 4 15.27 0.13 -6.79
CA TYR A 4 14.67 0.73 -5.62
C TYR A 4 15.51 1.91 -5.13
N SER A 5 14.88 3.02 -4.77
CA SER A 5 15.57 4.12 -4.08
C SER A 5 16.08 3.64 -2.71
N LYS A 6 17.17 4.24 -2.24
CA LYS A 6 17.74 3.91 -0.91
C LYS A 6 16.80 4.31 0.23
N ILE A 7 15.94 5.29 -0.02
CA ILE A 7 14.92 5.75 0.92
C ILE A 7 13.57 5.30 0.38
N VAL A 8 12.73 4.77 1.26
CA VAL A 8 11.37 4.32 0.95
C VAL A 8 10.39 5.25 1.66
N SER A 9 9.42 5.76 0.93
CA SER A 9 8.38 6.62 1.47
C SER A 9 7.22 5.78 2.02
N GLY A 10 7.05 5.75 3.35
CA GLY A 10 5.92 5.08 4.00
C GLY A 10 4.65 5.91 3.92
N THR A 11 3.55 5.31 3.50
CA THR A 11 2.28 6.01 3.26
C THR A 11 1.27 5.91 4.40
N MET A 12 1.59 5.24 5.50
CA MET A 12 0.68 4.97 6.62
C MET A 12 -0.01 6.24 7.17
N ASN A 13 0.75 7.33 7.28
CA ASN A 13 0.29 8.60 7.84
C ASN A 13 -0.21 9.60 6.77
N TRP A 14 -0.35 9.19 5.51
CA TRP A 14 -0.83 10.08 4.46
C TRP A 14 -2.35 10.17 4.40
N GLY A 15 -3.03 9.07 4.76
CA GLY A 15 -4.48 8.99 4.85
C GLY A 15 -5.02 9.39 6.23
N VAL A 16 -6.19 8.83 6.55
CA VAL A 16 -6.99 9.17 7.76
C VAL A 16 -6.30 8.83 9.10
N TRP A 17 -5.26 8.01 9.10
CA TRP A 17 -4.46 7.74 10.31
C TRP A 17 -3.40 8.81 10.60
N GLY A 18 -3.30 9.83 9.79
CA GLY A 18 -2.32 10.88 9.95
C GLY A 18 -2.77 12.20 9.36
N LYS A 19 -2.15 12.64 8.29
CA LYS A 19 -2.36 13.97 7.69
C LYS A 19 -3.67 14.11 6.93
N ASN A 20 -4.32 12.99 6.59
CA ASN A 20 -5.56 12.95 5.80
C ASN A 20 -5.49 13.83 4.54
N LEU A 21 -4.40 13.66 3.78
CA LEU A 21 -4.14 14.46 2.58
C LEU A 21 -5.26 14.26 1.56
N ASN A 22 -5.74 15.35 0.98
CA ASN A 22 -6.61 15.28 -0.17
C ASN A 22 -5.83 14.85 -1.44
N THR A 23 -6.55 14.58 -2.52
CA THR A 23 -5.93 14.06 -3.76
C THR A 23 -4.84 14.99 -4.28
N LYS A 24 -5.07 16.30 -4.31
CA LYS A 24 -4.10 17.29 -4.82
C LYS A 24 -2.84 17.37 -3.96
N GLU A 25 -3.00 17.37 -2.65
CA GLU A 25 -1.88 17.39 -1.70
C GLU A 25 -1.04 16.11 -1.80
N MET A 26 -1.72 14.96 -1.90
CA MET A 26 -1.05 13.67 -2.02
C MET A 26 -0.33 13.53 -3.36
N THR A 27 -0.94 13.96 -4.46
CA THR A 27 -0.29 14.05 -5.79
C THR A 27 0.98 14.87 -5.73
N LYS A 28 0.91 16.08 -5.16
CA LYS A 28 2.10 16.92 -5.02
C LYS A 28 3.19 16.31 -4.17
N LEU A 29 2.82 15.61 -3.10
CA LEU A 29 3.79 14.91 -2.25
C LEU A 29 4.47 13.75 -3.00
N ILE A 30 3.72 13.00 -3.82
CA ILE A 30 4.27 11.93 -4.68
C ILE A 30 5.29 12.51 -5.66
N GLU A 31 4.93 13.59 -6.32
CA GLU A 31 5.81 14.29 -7.28
C GLU A 31 7.08 14.80 -6.61
N ASN A 32 6.96 15.45 -5.46
CA ASN A 32 8.11 15.93 -4.68
C ASN A 32 9.04 14.76 -4.26
N CYS A 33 8.48 13.63 -3.81
CA CYS A 33 9.26 12.45 -3.51
C CYS A 33 10.06 11.99 -4.74
N PHE A 34 9.40 11.93 -5.89
CA PHE A 34 10.02 11.49 -7.13
C PHE A 34 11.12 12.45 -7.61
N GLU A 35 10.90 13.77 -7.53
CA GLU A 35 11.86 14.81 -7.88
C GLU A 35 13.17 14.69 -7.08
N ILE A 36 13.10 14.34 -5.80
CA ILE A 36 14.28 14.13 -4.94
C ILE A 36 14.88 12.73 -5.04
N GLY A 37 14.41 11.89 -5.98
CA GLY A 37 14.93 10.56 -6.24
C GLY A 37 14.34 9.44 -5.38
N VAL A 38 13.28 9.69 -4.61
CA VAL A 38 12.52 8.66 -3.88
C VAL A 38 11.46 8.10 -4.83
N ASN A 39 11.68 6.89 -5.31
CA ASN A 39 10.79 6.21 -6.26
C ASN A 39 10.07 4.99 -5.67
N CYS A 40 10.26 4.71 -4.39
CA CYS A 40 9.69 3.54 -3.73
C CYS A 40 8.69 3.98 -2.65
N PHE A 41 7.46 3.46 -2.73
CA PHE A 41 6.35 3.77 -1.82
C PHE A 41 5.89 2.50 -1.12
N ASP A 42 5.83 2.57 0.21
CA ASP A 42 5.49 1.44 1.09
C ASP A 42 4.07 1.60 1.64
N HIS A 43 3.22 0.70 1.24
CA HIS A 43 1.81 0.60 1.60
C HIS A 43 1.52 -0.60 2.50
N ALA A 44 0.30 -0.72 2.94
CA ALA A 44 -0.34 -1.94 3.42
C ALA A 44 -1.85 -1.83 3.19
N ASP A 45 -2.49 -2.96 2.97
CA ASP A 45 -3.94 -3.03 2.74
C ASP A 45 -4.75 -2.37 3.86
N ILE A 46 -4.32 -2.56 5.13
CA ILE A 46 -5.02 -2.02 6.32
C ILE A 46 -4.83 -0.51 6.55
N TYR A 47 -3.89 0.14 5.90
CA TYR A 47 -3.59 1.55 6.19
C TYR A 47 -4.82 2.43 6.00
N GLY A 48 -5.05 3.32 6.98
CA GLY A 48 -6.24 4.17 7.02
C GLY A 48 -7.55 3.39 7.11
N GLY A 49 -7.56 2.19 7.72
CA GLY A 49 -8.74 1.34 7.74
C GLY A 49 -9.16 0.90 6.34
N TYR A 50 -8.22 0.43 5.54
CA TYR A 50 -8.39 -0.01 4.15
C TYR A 50 -8.75 1.11 3.15
N THR A 51 -8.25 2.34 3.37
CA THR A 51 -8.55 3.47 2.50
C THR A 51 -7.34 4.11 1.84
N THR A 52 -6.14 3.99 2.46
CA THR A 52 -4.95 4.74 2.00
C THR A 52 -4.46 4.30 0.63
N GLU A 53 -4.48 3.01 0.30
CA GLU A 53 -4.11 2.53 -1.04
C GLU A 53 -4.99 3.15 -2.14
N PHE A 54 -6.31 3.23 -1.91
CA PHE A 54 -7.24 3.84 -2.86
C PHE A 54 -6.95 5.33 -3.07
N SER A 55 -6.73 6.06 -1.97
CA SER A 55 -6.39 7.50 -2.03
C SER A 55 -5.06 7.72 -2.75
N PHE A 56 -4.06 6.89 -2.46
CA PHE A 56 -2.76 6.94 -3.13
C PHE A 56 -2.88 6.60 -4.62
N GLY A 57 -3.55 5.51 -4.98
CA GLY A 57 -3.72 5.10 -6.38
C GLY A 57 -4.43 6.17 -7.22
N LYS A 58 -5.45 6.83 -6.64
CA LYS A 58 -6.10 7.97 -7.26
C LYS A 58 -5.11 9.12 -7.49
N SER A 59 -4.35 9.49 -6.47
CA SER A 59 -3.41 10.61 -6.51
C SER A 59 -2.23 10.33 -7.44
N PHE A 60 -1.71 9.09 -7.43
CA PHE A 60 -0.65 8.68 -8.35
C PHE A 60 -1.11 8.74 -9.81
N ASN A 61 -2.34 8.34 -10.09
CA ASN A 61 -2.89 8.40 -11.44
C ASN A 61 -3.09 9.84 -11.97
N GLU A 62 -3.19 10.83 -11.07
CA GLU A 62 -3.22 12.25 -11.41
C GLU A 62 -1.81 12.84 -11.59
N SER A 63 -0.77 12.20 -11.09
CA SER A 63 0.61 12.60 -11.32
C SER A 63 1.03 12.25 -12.75
N GLN A 64 2.02 12.96 -13.28
CA GLN A 64 2.57 12.70 -14.61
C GLN A 64 3.68 11.64 -14.58
N ILE A 65 3.78 10.86 -13.51
CA ILE A 65 4.83 9.87 -13.31
C ILE A 65 4.39 8.53 -13.89
N SER A 66 5.16 7.99 -14.84
CA SER A 66 4.90 6.65 -15.38
C SER A 66 5.08 5.57 -14.29
N ARG A 67 4.17 4.60 -14.25
CA ARG A 67 4.18 3.51 -13.25
C ARG A 67 5.47 2.71 -13.22
N GLU A 68 6.11 2.52 -14.36
CA GLU A 68 7.40 1.81 -14.50
C GLU A 68 8.59 2.52 -13.84
N ASN A 69 8.44 3.81 -13.53
CA ASN A 69 9.48 4.62 -12.90
C ASN A 69 9.46 4.55 -11.38
N VAL A 70 8.43 3.95 -10.79
CA VAL A 70 8.24 3.83 -9.34
C VAL A 70 8.10 2.37 -8.91
N LYS A 71 8.24 2.15 -7.61
CA LYS A 71 8.10 0.85 -6.97
C LYS A 71 7.01 0.91 -5.90
N PHE A 72 6.03 0.02 -6.02
CA PHE A 72 4.99 -0.14 -5.01
C PHE A 72 5.23 -1.40 -4.21
N ILE A 73 5.45 -1.21 -2.91
CA ILE A 73 5.46 -2.28 -1.91
C ILE A 73 4.12 -2.23 -1.21
N THR A 74 3.49 -3.37 -1.00
CA THR A 74 2.33 -3.46 -0.11
C THR A 74 2.36 -4.73 0.73
N LYS A 75 1.44 -4.83 1.68
CA LYS A 75 1.43 -5.89 2.68
C LYS A 75 0.00 -6.32 2.95
N CYS A 76 -0.17 -7.61 3.28
CA CYS A 76 -1.44 -8.13 3.79
C CYS A 76 -1.23 -9.10 4.96
N GLY A 77 -2.31 -9.52 5.59
CA GLY A 77 -2.31 -10.54 6.63
C GLY A 77 -2.80 -10.08 7.99
N ILE A 78 -2.77 -8.78 8.30
CA ILE A 78 -3.42 -8.26 9.50
C ILE A 78 -4.89 -8.01 9.18
N GLN A 79 -5.78 -8.61 9.99
CA GLN A 79 -7.20 -8.29 9.95
C GLN A 79 -7.48 -7.18 10.97
N TYR A 80 -7.70 -5.97 10.46
CA TYR A 80 -7.91 -4.78 11.29
C TYR A 80 -9.41 -4.52 11.50
N ILE A 81 -9.78 -4.15 12.72
CA ILE A 81 -11.17 -3.83 13.06
C ILE A 81 -11.45 -2.39 12.65
N CYS A 82 -12.39 -2.20 11.74
CA CYS A 82 -12.90 -0.90 11.33
C CYS A 82 -14.32 -1.06 10.75
N GLU A 83 -14.98 0.04 10.44
CA GLU A 83 -16.33 0.02 9.86
C GLU A 83 -16.43 -0.78 8.54
N LYS A 84 -15.32 -0.90 7.81
CA LYS A 84 -15.25 -1.65 6.54
C LYS A 84 -14.97 -3.14 6.73
N SER A 85 -14.65 -3.59 7.94
CA SER A 85 -14.34 -4.99 8.24
C SER A 85 -15.51 -5.66 8.96
N ASN A 86 -15.73 -6.93 8.65
CA ASN A 86 -16.72 -7.77 9.34
C ASN A 86 -16.13 -8.46 10.59
N TYR A 87 -14.87 -8.16 10.94
CA TYR A 87 -14.18 -8.83 12.04
C TYR A 87 -14.46 -8.15 13.37
N LYS A 88 -14.65 -8.98 14.41
CA LYS A 88 -14.85 -8.52 15.79
C LYS A 88 -13.55 -8.52 16.61
N VAL A 89 -12.53 -9.21 16.12
CA VAL A 89 -11.22 -9.37 16.78
C VAL A 89 -10.12 -9.15 15.76
N LYS A 90 -9.11 -8.36 16.14
CA LYS A 90 -7.89 -8.22 15.34
C LYS A 90 -7.14 -9.55 15.35
N HIS A 91 -6.81 -10.06 14.19
CA HIS A 91 -6.08 -11.33 14.03
C HIS A 91 -5.22 -11.33 12.77
N TYR A 92 -4.47 -12.40 12.57
CA TYR A 92 -3.66 -12.63 11.38
C TYR A 92 -4.31 -13.69 10.49
N GLU A 93 -4.33 -13.46 9.18
CA GLU A 93 -4.88 -14.38 8.18
C GLU A 93 -3.89 -14.48 7.01
N TYR A 94 -3.31 -15.67 6.82
CA TYR A 94 -2.30 -15.94 5.80
C TYR A 94 -2.69 -17.10 4.88
N SER A 95 -3.96 -17.46 4.82
CA SER A 95 -4.41 -18.47 3.85
C SER A 95 -4.14 -17.99 2.42
N LYS A 96 -3.89 -18.95 1.54
CA LYS A 96 -3.69 -18.67 0.11
C LYS A 96 -4.82 -17.82 -0.47
N LYS A 97 -6.07 -18.16 -0.10
CA LYS A 97 -7.24 -17.42 -0.56
C LYS A 97 -7.18 -15.95 -0.12
N HIS A 98 -6.91 -15.70 1.17
CA HIS A 98 -6.84 -14.33 1.70
C HIS A 98 -5.72 -13.52 1.05
N ILE A 99 -4.54 -14.12 0.86
CA ILE A 99 -3.41 -13.46 0.20
C ILE A 99 -3.77 -13.05 -1.23
N ILE A 100 -4.38 -13.95 -2.01
CA ILE A 100 -4.81 -13.65 -3.39
C ILE A 100 -5.87 -12.55 -3.40
N ASP A 101 -6.92 -12.66 -2.58
CA ASP A 101 -7.98 -11.66 -2.50
C ASP A 101 -7.43 -10.27 -2.10
N SER A 102 -6.44 -10.23 -1.21
CA SER A 102 -5.78 -8.99 -0.78
C SER A 102 -4.95 -8.36 -1.90
N ILE A 103 -4.19 -9.17 -2.64
CA ILE A 103 -3.42 -8.72 -3.80
C ILE A 103 -4.34 -8.10 -4.85
N GLU A 104 -5.43 -8.77 -5.20
CA GLU A 104 -6.41 -8.27 -6.19
C GLU A 104 -7.03 -6.93 -5.75
N LYS A 105 -7.36 -6.79 -4.45
CA LYS A 105 -7.85 -5.53 -3.89
C LYS A 105 -6.81 -4.43 -3.95
N SER A 106 -5.56 -4.72 -3.57
CA SER A 106 -4.47 -3.75 -3.61
C SER A 106 -4.17 -3.29 -5.04
N LEU A 107 -4.15 -4.19 -6.02
CA LEU A 107 -4.01 -3.83 -7.44
C LEU A 107 -5.12 -2.86 -7.88
N LYS A 108 -6.37 -3.16 -7.53
CA LYS A 108 -7.51 -2.30 -7.84
C LYS A 108 -7.43 -0.93 -7.14
N ASN A 109 -7.06 -0.92 -5.86
CA ASN A 109 -6.94 0.30 -5.07
C ASN A 109 -5.79 1.19 -5.56
N LEU A 110 -4.63 0.60 -5.77
CA LEU A 110 -3.43 1.29 -6.28
C LEU A 110 -3.52 1.64 -7.77
N LYS A 111 -4.59 1.17 -8.47
CA LYS A 111 -4.83 1.40 -9.90
C LYS A 111 -3.63 1.00 -10.77
N THR A 112 -3.14 -0.21 -10.57
CA THR A 112 -1.98 -0.76 -11.26
C THR A 112 -2.18 -2.23 -11.59
N ASP A 113 -1.51 -2.70 -12.65
CA ASP A 113 -1.59 -4.10 -13.08
C ASP A 113 -0.56 -5.01 -12.39
N TYR A 114 0.38 -4.40 -11.64
CA TYR A 114 1.39 -5.16 -10.90
C TYR A 114 1.82 -4.46 -9.61
N ILE A 115 2.28 -5.26 -8.65
CA ILE A 115 2.92 -4.85 -7.40
C ILE A 115 4.39 -5.29 -7.48
N ASP A 116 5.33 -4.40 -7.14
CA ASP A 116 6.76 -4.72 -7.22
C ASP A 116 7.21 -5.65 -6.09
N LEU A 117 6.61 -5.52 -4.91
CA LEU A 117 6.88 -6.39 -3.76
C LEU A 117 5.64 -6.52 -2.87
N MET A 118 5.21 -7.77 -2.64
CA MET A 118 4.15 -8.10 -1.70
C MET A 118 4.74 -8.76 -0.46
N LEU A 119 4.39 -8.26 0.72
CA LEU A 119 4.90 -8.74 1.99
C LEU A 119 3.78 -9.31 2.87
N LEU A 120 4.10 -10.30 3.68
CA LEU A 120 3.25 -10.70 4.80
C LEU A 120 3.46 -9.71 5.96
N HIS A 121 2.39 -9.04 6.36
CA HIS A 121 2.43 -8.00 7.38
C HIS A 121 2.54 -8.62 8.78
N ARG A 122 3.76 -8.62 9.34
CA ARG A 122 4.10 -9.26 10.62
C ARG A 122 3.81 -10.77 10.62
N PRO A 123 4.51 -11.56 9.79
CA PRO A 123 4.28 -13.00 9.74
C PRO A 123 4.44 -13.63 11.12
N SER A 124 3.55 -14.56 11.45
CA SER A 124 3.63 -15.33 12.70
C SER A 124 4.90 -16.19 12.72
N PRO A 125 5.59 -16.32 13.87
CA PRO A 125 6.67 -17.31 14.03
C PRO A 125 6.22 -18.76 13.79
N LEU A 126 4.91 -19.01 13.84
CA LEU A 126 4.32 -20.33 13.56
C LEU A 126 3.98 -20.53 12.08
N LEU A 127 4.16 -19.52 11.24
CA LEU A 127 3.95 -19.63 9.80
C LEU A 127 5.03 -20.54 9.21
N LYS A 128 4.63 -21.62 8.58
CA LYS A 128 5.53 -22.48 7.81
C LYS A 128 5.64 -21.94 6.40
N PRO A 129 6.83 -21.52 5.94
CA PRO A 129 7.06 -21.14 4.55
C PRO A 129 7.17 -22.40 3.69
N GLU A 130 6.06 -22.88 3.16
CA GLU A 130 5.99 -24.00 2.19
C GLU A 130 5.41 -23.50 0.87
#